data_edbea98be47346ab36cd0ab687219017
#
_entry.id   edbea98be47346ab36cd0ab687219017
#
_cell.length_a   1.000
_cell.length_b   1.000
_cell.length_c   1.000
_cell.angle_alpha   90.00
_cell.angle_beta   90.00
_cell.angle_gamma   90.00
#
_symmetry.space_group_name_H-M   'P 1'
#
loop_
_entity.id
_entity.type
_entity.pdbx_description
1 polymer ?
#
loop_
_entity_poly.entity_id
_entity_poly.type
_entity_poly.pdbx_seq_one_letter_code
_entity_poly.pdbx_strand_id
1 'polypeptide(L)'
;MTTPATPQQIKIPWFTSGDVDGFFGLFFSGFPDLLLIVGLAPLCGLPVLFVVTRILPGVAVSVLAGNLFYAWQARRLALREGRTDVTAIPFGINTPTIFAYVFLIMVPVYNRTHDAMLAWQAGVFASLLSGVVQTAGAFCMDWFRRHTPKAALLAPLAGLSIAYLCLGFVFGVFQQAGIALFPMLVLFALYGSRIKLPLRLPPAFVAITLGALLVAVLRVFHVYTVPLAPVARPGLFLPQAVNVLGLLGQRAWWGYVTVILPLAGLDTLASLMILESIKCEGDDYATRPSLLMNGSGTILAALLGSPFPTTLYLGHAAHKANGARAGYSVLNGVVTAALCCTGVLPIVLRVIPLEVAAPVIVWFGLVTVGQAFAEVPKTEALAVALGLLPALAQWATTLADTIARKAGTSLYALAPKMGDDLALGGLIALGQGSLLTSMLWCAALALIVRRRFAAAAGWVGAMAILSAFGVIHAYSLAPDGVESVIQWGAAPEFAWSYAAGAGFLLACAGYSKATMKV
;
A
#
# COMPACT_ATOMS: atom_id res chain seq x y z
N MET A 1 -4.47 62.32 -13.94
CA MET A 1 -3.92 61.50 -12.85
C MET A 1 -4.95 60.43 -12.51
N THR A 2 -4.80 59.25 -13.09
CA THR A 2 -5.68 58.09 -12.78
C THR A 2 -5.13 57.45 -11.51
N THR A 3 -5.90 57.46 -10.43
CA THR A 3 -5.63 56.76 -9.17
C THR A 3 -5.38 55.29 -9.46
N PRO A 4 -4.30 54.69 -8.98
CA PRO A 4 -4.08 53.26 -9.14
C PRO A 4 -5.18 52.51 -8.40
N ALA A 5 -5.91 51.66 -9.10
CA ALA A 5 -6.92 50.77 -8.53
C ALA A 5 -6.30 49.95 -7.44
N THR A 6 -6.81 50.04 -6.23
CA THR A 6 -6.45 49.19 -5.07
C THR A 6 -6.61 47.72 -5.50
N PRO A 7 -5.61 46.84 -5.30
CA PRO A 7 -5.76 45.44 -5.65
C PRO A 7 -6.96 44.88 -4.89
N GLN A 8 -7.99 44.44 -5.60
CA GLN A 8 -9.13 43.73 -5.01
C GLN A 8 -8.58 42.51 -4.31
N GLN A 9 -8.67 42.49 -2.99
CA GLN A 9 -8.37 41.28 -2.20
C GLN A 9 -9.33 40.18 -2.63
N ILE A 10 -8.81 39.22 -3.41
CA ILE A 10 -9.57 38.04 -3.83
C ILE A 10 -9.97 37.27 -2.57
N LYS A 11 -11.28 37.25 -2.28
CA LYS A 11 -11.82 36.46 -1.17
C LYS A 11 -11.79 34.98 -1.56
N ILE A 12 -10.88 34.20 -0.97
CA ILE A 12 -10.79 32.75 -1.15
C ILE A 12 -11.76 32.10 -0.16
N PRO A 13 -12.85 31.45 -0.65
CA PRO A 13 -13.80 30.79 0.24
C PRO A 13 -13.14 29.58 0.94
N TRP A 14 -13.54 29.32 2.17
CA TRP A 14 -13.14 28.12 2.91
C TRP A 14 -13.85 26.88 2.40
N PHE A 15 -15.02 27.04 1.83
CA PHE A 15 -15.90 25.97 1.39
C PHE A 15 -16.61 26.36 0.09
N THR A 16 -16.69 25.42 -0.83
CA THR A 16 -17.40 25.56 -2.10
C THR A 16 -18.41 24.41 -2.25
N SER A 17 -19.39 24.54 -3.14
CA SER A 17 -20.32 23.44 -3.42
C SER A 17 -19.62 22.19 -3.96
N GLY A 18 -18.52 22.37 -4.71
CA GLY A 18 -17.70 21.26 -5.21
C GLY A 18 -16.95 20.49 -4.11
N ASP A 19 -16.80 21.07 -2.91
CA ASP A 19 -16.15 20.37 -1.78
C ASP A 19 -17.00 19.21 -1.26
N VAL A 20 -18.33 19.24 -1.43
CA VAL A 20 -19.19 18.10 -1.07
C VAL A 20 -18.95 16.92 -2.00
N ASP A 21 -18.91 17.17 -3.32
CA ASP A 21 -18.60 16.12 -4.31
C ASP A 21 -17.18 15.59 -4.13
N GLY A 22 -16.22 16.50 -3.90
CA GLY A 22 -14.83 16.13 -3.60
C GLY A 22 -14.70 15.29 -2.33
N PHE A 23 -15.44 15.65 -1.27
CA PHE A 23 -15.49 14.87 -0.03
C PHE A 23 -15.99 13.45 -0.28
N PHE A 24 -17.11 13.27 -0.94
CA PHE A 24 -17.62 11.93 -1.24
C PHE A 24 -16.62 11.13 -2.08
N GLY A 25 -15.98 11.75 -3.08
CA GLY A 25 -14.95 11.09 -3.88
C GLY A 25 -13.77 10.59 -3.03
N LEU A 26 -13.21 11.45 -2.17
CA LEU A 26 -12.07 11.11 -1.31
C LEU A 26 -12.48 10.14 -0.21
N PHE A 27 -13.61 10.37 0.46
CA PHE A 27 -14.09 9.52 1.53
C PHE A 27 -14.35 8.08 1.06
N PHE A 28 -15.05 7.89 -0.06
CA PHE A 28 -15.29 6.55 -0.59
C PHE A 28 -14.05 5.89 -1.21
N SER A 29 -12.99 6.64 -1.48
CA SER A 29 -11.69 6.06 -1.83
C SER A 29 -10.96 5.49 -0.61
N GLY A 30 -11.04 6.17 0.56
CA GLY A 30 -10.37 5.74 1.79
C GLY A 30 -11.23 4.88 2.73
N PHE A 31 -12.55 4.88 2.57
CA PHE A 31 -13.46 4.12 3.43
C PHE A 31 -13.20 2.59 3.39
N PRO A 32 -12.90 1.95 2.25
CA PRO A 32 -12.53 0.54 2.22
C PRO A 32 -11.31 0.24 3.09
N ASP A 33 -10.35 1.14 3.23
CA ASP A 33 -9.17 0.94 4.07
C ASP A 33 -9.55 0.80 5.54
N LEU A 34 -10.53 1.58 6.00
CA LEU A 34 -11.05 1.47 7.38
C LEU A 34 -11.75 0.14 7.61
N LEU A 35 -12.51 -0.35 6.63
CA LEU A 35 -13.14 -1.67 6.69
C LEU A 35 -12.09 -2.78 6.69
N LEU A 36 -11.02 -2.64 5.89
CA LEU A 36 -9.90 -3.58 5.86
C LEU A 36 -9.17 -3.66 7.20
N ILE A 37 -8.89 -2.54 7.84
CA ILE A 37 -8.23 -2.50 9.15
C ILE A 37 -9.03 -3.33 10.17
N VAL A 38 -10.35 -3.17 10.20
CA VAL A 38 -11.19 -3.93 11.13
C VAL A 38 -11.36 -5.39 10.69
N GLY A 39 -11.49 -5.64 9.37
CA GLY A 39 -11.73 -6.97 8.82
C GLY A 39 -10.51 -7.89 8.83
N LEU A 40 -9.29 -7.35 8.70
CA LEU A 40 -8.05 -8.13 8.68
C LEU A 40 -7.45 -8.35 10.07
N ALA A 41 -7.79 -7.54 11.05
CA ALA A 41 -7.24 -7.63 12.40
C ALA A 41 -7.40 -9.01 13.07
N PRO A 42 -8.52 -9.75 12.89
CA PRO A 42 -8.67 -11.10 13.42
C PRO A 42 -7.62 -12.09 12.91
N LEU A 43 -7.06 -11.88 11.69
CA LEU A 43 -5.99 -12.72 11.15
C LEU A 43 -4.70 -12.63 11.99
N CYS A 44 -4.51 -11.51 12.69
CA CYS A 44 -3.41 -11.27 13.62
C CYS A 44 -3.78 -11.58 15.09
N GLY A 45 -4.93 -12.24 15.33
CA GLY A 45 -5.44 -12.52 16.67
C GLY A 45 -5.98 -11.28 17.41
N LEU A 46 -6.09 -10.12 16.77
CA LEU A 46 -6.53 -8.89 17.41
C LEU A 46 -8.07 -8.84 17.52
N PRO A 47 -8.62 -8.68 18.74
CA PRO A 47 -10.06 -8.50 18.92
C PRO A 47 -10.52 -7.19 18.27
N VAL A 48 -11.73 -7.19 17.69
CA VAL A 48 -12.33 -5.99 17.10
C VAL A 48 -12.38 -4.82 18.11
N LEU A 49 -12.63 -5.11 19.37
CA LEU A 49 -12.62 -4.09 20.43
C LEU A 49 -11.26 -3.39 20.55
N PHE A 50 -10.15 -4.13 20.46
CA PHE A 50 -8.80 -3.57 20.48
C PHE A 50 -8.55 -2.65 19.27
N VAL A 51 -9.00 -3.06 18.08
CA VAL A 51 -8.89 -2.23 16.87
C VAL A 51 -9.62 -0.90 17.06
N VAL A 52 -10.85 -0.95 17.55
CA VAL A 52 -11.70 0.24 17.77
C VAL A 52 -11.13 1.16 18.85
N THR A 53 -10.57 0.61 19.92
CA THR A 53 -10.13 1.41 21.08
C THR A 53 -8.68 1.88 20.98
N ARG A 54 -7.84 1.21 20.15
CA ARG A 54 -6.40 1.49 20.10
C ARG A 54 -5.91 1.86 18.71
N ILE A 55 -6.31 1.14 17.66
CA ILE A 55 -5.78 1.37 16.32
C ILE A 55 -6.50 2.52 15.62
N LEU A 56 -7.83 2.46 15.56
CA LEU A 56 -8.63 3.45 14.82
C LEU A 56 -8.48 4.88 15.34
N PRO A 57 -8.39 5.17 16.66
CA PRO A 57 -8.13 6.52 17.12
C PRO A 57 -6.78 7.07 16.69
N GLY A 58 -5.75 6.21 16.54
CA GLY A 58 -4.46 6.61 15.98
C GLY A 58 -4.56 6.97 14.50
N VAL A 59 -5.31 6.17 13.72
CA VAL A 59 -5.67 6.47 12.33
C VAL A 59 -6.41 7.80 12.23
N ALA A 60 -7.40 8.04 13.10
CA ALA A 60 -8.20 9.25 13.13
C ALA A 60 -7.34 10.51 13.17
N VAL A 61 -6.40 10.55 14.11
CA VAL A 61 -5.55 11.74 14.33
C VAL A 61 -4.60 11.95 13.16
N SER A 62 -3.97 10.90 12.64
CA SER A 62 -3.03 11.02 11.53
C SER A 62 -3.71 11.49 10.24
N VAL A 63 -4.87 10.91 9.91
CA VAL A 63 -5.66 11.30 8.73
C VAL A 63 -6.19 12.72 8.88
N LEU A 64 -6.71 13.08 10.06
CA LEU A 64 -7.19 14.44 10.34
C LEU A 64 -6.06 15.46 10.20
N ALA A 65 -4.92 15.22 10.84
CA ALA A 65 -3.77 16.12 10.80
C ALA A 65 -3.26 16.37 9.36
N GLY A 66 -3.15 15.30 8.55
CA GLY A 66 -2.74 15.42 7.15
C GLY A 66 -3.76 16.18 6.30
N ASN A 67 -5.04 15.85 6.40
CA ASN A 67 -6.09 16.54 5.65
C ASN A 67 -6.17 18.03 6.01
N LEU A 68 -6.04 18.40 7.29
CA LEU A 68 -5.99 19.80 7.73
C LEU A 68 -4.74 20.51 7.18
N PHE A 69 -3.59 19.86 7.20
CA PHE A 69 -2.36 20.42 6.66
C PHE A 69 -2.47 20.69 5.15
N TYR A 70 -2.95 19.72 4.37
CA TYR A 70 -3.09 19.90 2.92
C TYR A 70 -4.17 20.92 2.55
N ALA A 71 -5.25 21.03 3.32
CA ALA A 71 -6.23 22.10 3.18
C ALA A 71 -5.62 23.49 3.45
N TRP A 72 -4.80 23.60 4.52
CA TRP A 72 -4.06 24.81 4.82
C TRP A 72 -3.04 25.15 3.74
N GLN A 73 -2.30 24.16 3.24
CA GLN A 73 -1.31 24.34 2.16
C GLN A 73 -1.98 24.84 0.87
N ALA A 74 -3.12 24.26 0.50
CA ALA A 74 -3.92 24.68 -0.64
C ALA A 74 -4.36 26.13 -0.52
N ARG A 75 -4.90 26.50 0.65
CA ARG A 75 -5.31 27.88 0.90
C ARG A 75 -4.14 28.87 0.84
N ARG A 76 -3.00 28.48 1.40
CA ARG A 76 -1.77 29.30 1.36
C ARG A 76 -1.29 29.49 -0.09
N LEU A 77 -1.34 28.45 -0.93
CA LEU A 77 -1.00 28.52 -2.34
C LEU A 77 -1.97 29.46 -3.08
N ALA A 78 -3.29 29.30 -2.87
CA ALA A 78 -4.33 30.11 -3.43
C ALA A 78 -4.15 31.60 -3.11
N LEU A 79 -3.85 31.92 -1.85
CA LEU A 79 -3.57 33.31 -1.40
C LEU A 79 -2.31 33.89 -2.06
N ARG A 80 -1.26 33.08 -2.18
CA ARG A 80 0.01 33.51 -2.77
C ARG A 80 -0.11 33.79 -4.27
N GLU A 81 -0.91 32.98 -4.97
CA GLU A 81 -1.07 33.09 -6.43
C GLU A 81 -2.27 33.94 -6.84
N GLY A 82 -3.08 34.38 -5.88
CA GLY A 82 -4.29 35.14 -6.18
C GLY A 82 -5.34 34.36 -6.98
N ARG A 83 -5.42 33.04 -6.79
CA ARG A 83 -6.29 32.11 -7.52
C ARG A 83 -7.34 31.49 -6.61
N THR A 84 -8.52 31.22 -7.15
CA THR A 84 -9.63 30.58 -6.42
C THR A 84 -9.83 29.10 -6.77
N ASP A 85 -9.05 28.57 -7.73
CA ASP A 85 -9.20 27.21 -8.28
C ASP A 85 -8.19 26.19 -7.73
N VAL A 86 -7.41 26.56 -6.72
CA VAL A 86 -6.46 25.66 -6.06
C VAL A 86 -7.19 24.60 -5.24
N THR A 87 -6.83 23.34 -5.43
CA THR A 87 -7.46 22.18 -4.80
C THR A 87 -6.49 21.49 -3.85
N ALA A 88 -6.92 21.13 -2.63
CA ALA A 88 -6.06 20.45 -1.66
C ALA A 88 -5.53 19.09 -2.20
N ILE A 89 -4.40 18.64 -1.69
CA ILE A 89 -3.85 17.33 -2.00
C ILE A 89 -4.69 16.28 -1.30
N PRO A 90 -5.23 15.26 -2.00
CA PRO A 90 -5.97 14.18 -1.37
C PRO A 90 -5.02 13.29 -0.54
N PHE A 91 -5.46 12.94 0.67
CA PHE A 91 -4.63 12.24 1.65
C PHE A 91 -5.44 11.24 2.47
N GLY A 92 -4.83 10.08 2.76
CA GLY A 92 -5.46 9.01 3.53
C GLY A 92 -4.48 7.92 3.97
N ILE A 93 -4.98 6.71 4.18
CA ILE A 93 -4.22 5.54 4.61
C ILE A 93 -3.62 4.85 3.38
N ASN A 94 -2.44 4.26 3.53
CA ASN A 94 -1.78 3.54 2.43
C ASN A 94 -2.32 2.11 2.30
N THR A 95 -3.23 1.86 1.36
CA THR A 95 -3.85 0.54 1.12
C THR A 95 -2.83 -0.58 0.85
N PRO A 96 -1.86 -0.45 -0.08
CA PRO A 96 -0.83 -1.47 -0.28
C PRO A 96 -0.07 -1.83 0.99
N THR A 97 0.19 -0.84 1.86
CA THR A 97 0.90 -1.06 3.11
C THR A 97 0.05 -1.76 4.16
N ILE A 98 -1.28 -1.57 4.19
CA ILE A 98 -2.17 -2.37 5.05
C ILE A 98 -1.93 -3.86 4.78
N PHE A 99 -1.99 -4.27 3.52
CA PHE A 99 -1.79 -5.66 3.14
C PHE A 99 -0.38 -6.16 3.45
N ALA A 100 0.65 -5.38 3.06
CA ALA A 100 2.02 -5.77 3.30
C ALA A 100 2.29 -5.95 4.81
N TYR A 101 1.83 -5.05 5.65
CA TYR A 101 2.10 -5.13 7.08
C TYR A 101 1.28 -6.22 7.77
N VAL A 102 0.03 -6.40 7.36
CA VAL A 102 -0.77 -7.52 7.89
C VAL A 102 -0.16 -8.85 7.48
N PHE A 103 0.08 -9.08 6.19
CA PHE A 103 0.44 -10.40 5.69
C PHE A 103 1.95 -10.71 5.77
N LEU A 104 2.83 -9.72 5.70
CA LEU A 104 4.28 -9.93 5.69
C LEU A 104 4.94 -9.68 7.05
N ILE A 105 4.24 -9.03 8.00
CA ILE A 105 4.78 -8.71 9.33
C ILE A 105 3.88 -9.25 10.44
N MET A 106 2.63 -8.76 10.54
CA MET A 106 1.78 -9.02 11.70
C MET A 106 1.30 -10.49 11.77
N VAL A 107 0.81 -11.04 10.67
CA VAL A 107 0.39 -12.46 10.59
C VAL A 107 1.57 -13.41 10.84
N PRO A 108 2.75 -13.25 10.21
CA PRO A 108 3.92 -14.06 10.54
C PRO A 108 4.34 -14.00 12.02
N VAL A 109 4.31 -12.79 12.64
CA VAL A 109 4.60 -12.67 14.07
C VAL A 109 3.54 -13.41 14.90
N TYR A 110 2.26 -13.21 14.61
CA TYR A 110 1.19 -13.90 15.31
C TYR A 110 1.26 -15.43 15.15
N ASN A 111 1.51 -15.92 13.95
CA ASN A 111 1.63 -17.36 13.69
C ASN A 111 2.78 -18.02 14.46
N ARG A 112 3.86 -17.29 14.75
CA ARG A 112 5.01 -17.78 15.52
C ARG A 112 4.80 -17.71 17.01
N THR A 113 4.28 -16.58 17.50
CA THR A 113 4.24 -16.27 18.93
C THR A 113 2.90 -16.60 19.58
N HIS A 114 1.85 -16.73 18.77
CA HIS A 114 0.45 -16.78 19.21
C HIS A 114 0.05 -15.59 20.12
N ASP A 115 0.83 -14.49 20.03
CA ASP A 115 0.60 -13.25 20.78
C ASP A 115 0.19 -12.11 19.84
N ALA A 116 -1.08 -11.74 19.95
CA ALA A 116 -1.66 -10.65 19.15
C ALA A 116 -1.05 -9.28 19.49
N MET A 117 -0.59 -9.09 20.74
CA MET A 117 0.03 -7.83 21.15
C MET A 117 1.42 -7.67 20.53
N LEU A 118 2.21 -8.73 20.44
CA LEU A 118 3.48 -8.72 19.73
C LEU A 118 3.28 -8.47 18.23
N ALA A 119 2.26 -9.07 17.61
CA ALA A 119 1.94 -8.83 16.22
C ALA A 119 1.58 -7.35 15.96
N TRP A 120 0.74 -6.77 16.82
CA TRP A 120 0.40 -5.34 16.75
C TRP A 120 1.63 -4.44 16.94
N GLN A 121 2.45 -4.73 17.95
CA GLN A 121 3.67 -3.98 18.23
C GLN A 121 4.66 -4.02 17.05
N ALA A 122 4.82 -5.17 16.39
CA ALA A 122 5.64 -5.29 15.18
C ALA A 122 5.09 -4.43 14.02
N GLY A 123 3.76 -4.37 13.86
CA GLY A 123 3.12 -3.48 12.90
C GLY A 123 3.33 -1.99 13.23
N VAL A 124 3.24 -1.60 14.51
CA VAL A 124 3.52 -0.22 14.95
C VAL A 124 4.98 0.14 14.73
N PHE A 125 5.92 -0.76 15.03
CA PHE A 125 7.34 -0.60 14.71
C PHE A 125 7.55 -0.37 13.21
N ALA A 126 6.89 -1.17 12.36
CA ALA A 126 6.97 -1.04 10.92
C ALA A 126 6.44 0.31 10.43
N SER A 127 5.31 0.76 10.95
CA SER A 127 4.73 2.07 10.65
C SER A 127 5.66 3.22 11.08
N LEU A 128 6.24 3.13 12.29
CA LEU A 128 7.20 4.12 12.77
C LEU A 128 8.43 4.22 11.85
N LEU A 129 9.03 3.09 11.53
CA LEU A 129 10.21 3.05 10.66
C LEU A 129 9.87 3.54 9.24
N SER A 130 8.69 3.19 8.71
CA SER A 130 8.19 3.75 7.46
C SER A 130 8.12 5.28 7.51
N GLY A 131 7.53 5.84 8.54
CA GLY A 131 7.43 7.30 8.68
C GLY A 131 8.79 7.99 8.73
N VAL A 132 9.78 7.37 9.38
CA VAL A 132 11.17 7.85 9.38
C VAL A 132 11.77 7.81 7.97
N VAL A 133 11.58 6.70 7.24
CA VAL A 133 12.07 6.53 5.86
C VAL A 133 11.39 7.52 4.91
N GLN A 134 10.07 7.71 5.02
CA GLN A 134 9.31 8.68 4.23
C GLN A 134 9.80 10.11 4.50
N THR A 135 10.05 10.45 5.78
CA THR A 135 10.58 11.76 6.18
C THR A 135 11.99 11.99 5.63
N ALA A 136 12.88 11.00 5.73
CA ALA A 136 14.21 11.04 5.13
C ALA A 136 14.12 11.11 3.59
N GLY A 137 13.20 10.38 3.00
CA GLY A 137 12.90 10.36 1.56
C GLY A 137 12.57 11.73 0.99
N ALA A 138 11.96 12.62 1.78
CA ALA A 138 11.68 13.99 1.36
C ALA A 138 12.94 14.77 0.90
N PHE A 139 14.13 14.33 1.27
CA PHE A 139 15.41 14.97 0.95
C PHE A 139 16.19 14.26 -0.17
N CYS A 140 16.02 12.94 -0.35
CA CYS A 140 16.85 12.15 -1.28
C CYS A 140 16.07 11.47 -2.42
N MET A 141 14.75 11.39 -2.35
CA MET A 141 13.95 10.57 -3.24
C MET A 141 13.94 11.06 -4.70
N ASP A 142 14.12 12.37 -4.93
CA ASP A 142 14.23 12.92 -6.29
C ASP A 142 15.50 12.39 -7.02
N TRP A 143 16.61 12.25 -6.30
CA TRP A 143 17.82 11.62 -6.84
C TRP A 143 17.58 10.15 -7.19
N PHE A 144 16.95 9.39 -6.28
CA PHE A 144 16.65 7.97 -6.50
C PHE A 144 15.73 7.76 -7.71
N ARG A 145 14.69 8.58 -7.84
CA ARG A 145 13.76 8.55 -8.97
C ARG A 145 14.47 8.73 -10.32
N ARG A 146 15.40 9.68 -10.40
CA ARG A 146 16.13 9.97 -11.65
C ARG A 146 17.03 8.82 -12.09
N HIS A 147 17.48 7.97 -11.16
CA HIS A 147 18.40 6.87 -11.43
C HIS A 147 17.71 5.50 -11.53
N THR A 148 16.45 5.40 -11.16
CA THR A 148 15.70 4.14 -11.18
C THR A 148 14.73 4.09 -12.36
N PRO A 149 14.73 3.00 -13.18
CA PRO A 149 13.74 2.82 -14.24
C PRO A 149 12.32 2.83 -13.69
N LYS A 150 11.38 3.46 -14.41
CA LYS A 150 9.98 3.56 -13.98
C LYS A 150 9.34 2.18 -13.76
N ALA A 151 9.66 1.22 -14.62
CA ALA A 151 9.21 -0.16 -14.48
C ALA A 151 9.59 -0.77 -13.12
N ALA A 152 10.80 -0.50 -12.62
CA ALA A 152 11.28 -1.00 -11.33
C ALA A 152 10.57 -0.39 -10.12
N LEU A 153 9.98 0.78 -10.27
CA LEU A 153 9.19 1.44 -9.21
C LEU A 153 7.77 0.89 -9.15
N LEU A 154 7.21 0.51 -10.31
CA LEU A 154 5.81 0.08 -10.42
C LEU A 154 5.64 -1.43 -10.23
N ALA A 155 6.61 -2.25 -10.64
CA ALA A 155 6.52 -3.70 -10.61
C ALA A 155 6.34 -4.29 -9.18
N PRO A 156 7.04 -3.84 -8.12
CA PRO A 156 6.82 -4.36 -6.77
C PRO A 156 5.39 -4.11 -6.25
N LEU A 157 4.84 -2.92 -6.53
CA LEU A 157 3.46 -2.58 -6.15
C LEU A 157 2.44 -3.40 -6.94
N ALA A 158 2.67 -3.61 -8.23
CA ALA A 158 1.84 -4.48 -9.06
C ALA A 158 1.92 -5.93 -8.58
N GLY A 159 3.11 -6.43 -8.23
CA GLY A 159 3.31 -7.76 -7.66
C GLY A 159 2.57 -7.95 -6.34
N LEU A 160 2.67 -6.98 -5.42
CA LEU A 160 1.92 -6.98 -4.17
C LEU A 160 0.41 -6.96 -4.44
N SER A 161 -0.02 -6.15 -5.40
CA SER A 161 -1.45 -6.01 -5.74
C SER A 161 -2.03 -7.28 -6.33
N ILE A 162 -1.37 -7.93 -7.29
CA ILE A 162 -1.88 -9.18 -7.85
C ILE A 162 -1.89 -10.31 -6.80
N ALA A 163 -0.85 -10.42 -5.97
CA ALA A 163 -0.69 -11.47 -4.99
C ALA A 163 -1.68 -11.34 -3.82
N TYR A 164 -1.75 -10.17 -3.20
CA TYR A 164 -2.50 -10.00 -1.94
C TYR A 164 -3.85 -9.33 -2.11
N LEU A 165 -4.00 -8.36 -3.03
CA LEU A 165 -5.29 -7.72 -3.26
C LEU A 165 -6.17 -8.56 -4.20
N CYS A 166 -5.62 -9.07 -5.31
CA CYS A 166 -6.42 -9.85 -6.25
C CYS A 166 -6.60 -11.28 -5.75
N LEU A 167 -5.54 -12.10 -5.66
CA LEU A 167 -5.67 -13.51 -5.31
C LEU A 167 -6.21 -13.71 -3.90
N GLY A 168 -5.74 -12.93 -2.91
CA GLY A 168 -6.19 -13.05 -1.53
C GLY A 168 -7.69 -12.86 -1.35
N PHE A 169 -8.29 -11.94 -2.12
CA PHE A 169 -9.72 -11.62 -2.00
C PHE A 169 -10.60 -12.30 -3.03
N VAL A 170 -10.13 -12.56 -4.25
CA VAL A 170 -10.93 -13.23 -5.27
C VAL A 170 -11.34 -14.64 -4.82
N PHE A 171 -10.50 -15.36 -4.11
CA PHE A 171 -10.85 -16.67 -3.57
C PHE A 171 -11.97 -16.57 -2.53
N GLY A 172 -11.98 -15.53 -1.68
CA GLY A 172 -13.09 -15.25 -0.77
C GLY A 172 -14.39 -14.91 -1.51
N VAL A 173 -14.30 -14.15 -2.61
CA VAL A 173 -15.45 -13.86 -3.48
C VAL A 173 -16.03 -15.16 -4.06
N PHE A 174 -15.19 -16.07 -4.54
CA PHE A 174 -15.66 -17.35 -5.09
C PHE A 174 -16.15 -18.31 -4.01
N GLN A 175 -15.58 -18.27 -2.81
CA GLN A 175 -16.07 -19.05 -1.67
C GLN A 175 -17.47 -18.62 -1.22
N GLN A 176 -17.77 -17.31 -1.30
CA GLN A 176 -19.06 -16.71 -0.94
C GLN A 176 -19.77 -16.14 -2.17
N ALA A 177 -19.77 -16.92 -3.26
CA ALA A 177 -20.25 -16.50 -4.57
C ALA A 177 -21.66 -15.90 -4.54
N GLY A 178 -22.57 -16.45 -3.72
CA GLY A 178 -23.96 -16.00 -3.62
C GLY A 178 -24.14 -14.54 -3.18
N ILE A 179 -23.16 -13.96 -2.48
CA ILE A 179 -23.23 -12.57 -1.99
C ILE A 179 -22.17 -11.65 -2.59
N ALA A 180 -21.06 -12.21 -3.10
CA ALA A 180 -19.90 -11.44 -3.52
C ALA A 180 -19.77 -11.31 -5.05
N LEU A 181 -20.20 -12.27 -5.84
CA LEU A 181 -20.11 -12.21 -7.31
C LEU A 181 -20.99 -11.13 -7.91
N PHE A 182 -22.20 -10.93 -7.38
CA PHE A 182 -23.10 -9.90 -7.90
C PHE A 182 -22.50 -8.49 -7.75
N PRO A 183 -22.07 -8.02 -6.57
CA PRO A 183 -21.41 -6.72 -6.44
C PRO A 183 -20.10 -6.64 -7.26
N MET A 184 -19.38 -7.75 -7.48
CA MET A 184 -18.19 -7.77 -8.34
C MET A 184 -18.56 -7.49 -9.80
N LEU A 185 -19.61 -8.12 -10.34
CA LEU A 185 -20.06 -7.87 -11.70
C LEU A 185 -20.60 -6.45 -11.88
N VAL A 186 -21.35 -5.93 -10.89
CA VAL A 186 -21.81 -4.54 -10.88
C VAL A 186 -20.61 -3.60 -10.94
N LEU A 187 -19.59 -3.83 -10.12
CA LEU A 187 -18.40 -3.01 -10.07
C LEU A 187 -17.65 -3.04 -11.41
N PHE A 188 -17.45 -4.22 -12.00
CA PHE A 188 -16.78 -4.38 -13.29
C PHE A 188 -17.56 -3.70 -14.42
N ALA A 189 -18.90 -3.80 -14.40
CA ALA A 189 -19.74 -3.10 -15.35
C ALA A 189 -19.60 -1.58 -15.22
N LEU A 190 -19.66 -1.02 -14.02
CA LEU A 190 -19.64 0.41 -13.80
C LEU A 190 -18.25 1.03 -14.03
N TYR A 191 -17.20 0.45 -13.48
CA TYR A 191 -15.84 0.96 -13.65
C TYR A 191 -15.26 0.63 -15.02
N GLY A 192 -15.47 -0.61 -15.51
CA GLY A 192 -14.94 -1.07 -16.79
C GLY A 192 -15.55 -0.34 -17.99
N SER A 193 -16.86 -0.10 -17.96
CA SER A 193 -17.55 0.64 -19.02
C SER A 193 -17.50 2.16 -18.86
N ARG A 194 -17.00 2.67 -17.72
CA ARG A 194 -16.97 4.10 -17.40
C ARG A 194 -18.34 4.80 -17.47
N ILE A 195 -19.41 4.07 -17.15
CA ILE A 195 -20.78 4.61 -17.12
C ILE A 195 -20.85 5.73 -16.07
N LYS A 196 -21.36 6.89 -16.49
CA LYS A 196 -21.65 8.00 -15.59
C LYS A 196 -22.98 7.74 -14.90
N LEU A 197 -22.95 7.51 -13.60
CA LEU A 197 -24.17 7.29 -12.80
C LEU A 197 -24.92 8.61 -12.56
N PRO A 198 -26.25 8.56 -12.42
CA PRO A 198 -27.03 9.72 -11.95
C PRO A 198 -26.51 10.15 -10.59
N LEU A 199 -26.65 11.43 -10.26
CA LEU A 199 -26.15 12.06 -9.02
C LEU A 199 -24.63 11.92 -8.82
N ARG A 200 -23.86 11.54 -9.87
CA ARG A 200 -22.40 11.31 -9.81
C ARG A 200 -21.98 10.32 -8.72
N LEU A 201 -22.83 9.34 -8.40
CA LEU A 201 -22.55 8.33 -7.38
C LEU A 201 -21.27 7.55 -7.73
N PRO A 202 -20.35 7.34 -6.77
CA PRO A 202 -19.18 6.51 -6.99
C PRO A 202 -19.59 5.04 -7.28
N PRO A 203 -19.03 4.40 -8.32
CA PRO A 203 -19.34 3.01 -8.66
C PRO A 203 -19.17 2.03 -7.50
N ALA A 204 -18.12 2.21 -6.68
CA ALA A 204 -17.88 1.39 -5.49
C ALA A 204 -19.04 1.50 -4.48
N PHE A 205 -19.55 2.72 -4.25
CA PHE A 205 -20.69 2.93 -3.35
C PHE A 205 -21.94 2.18 -3.84
N VAL A 206 -22.22 2.25 -5.13
CA VAL A 206 -23.39 1.56 -5.71
C VAL A 206 -23.23 0.04 -5.60
N ALA A 207 -22.05 -0.50 -5.92
CA ALA A 207 -21.78 -1.94 -5.84
C ALA A 207 -21.90 -2.45 -4.39
N ILE A 208 -21.32 -1.74 -3.43
CA ILE A 208 -21.41 -2.10 -2.00
C ILE A 208 -22.85 -1.98 -1.50
N THR A 209 -23.59 -0.93 -1.87
CA THR A 209 -24.99 -0.75 -1.44
C THR A 209 -25.90 -1.85 -2.00
N LEU A 210 -25.76 -2.17 -3.27
CA LEU A 210 -26.52 -3.27 -3.89
C LEU A 210 -26.14 -4.62 -3.30
N GLY A 211 -24.86 -4.85 -3.00
CA GLY A 211 -24.41 -6.06 -2.33
C GLY A 211 -24.94 -6.17 -0.90
N ALA A 212 -24.93 -5.09 -0.14
CA ALA A 212 -25.49 -5.03 1.22
C ALA A 212 -27.02 -5.27 1.20
N LEU A 213 -27.73 -4.71 0.22
CA LEU A 213 -29.16 -4.95 0.01
C LEU A 213 -29.43 -6.41 -0.31
N LEU A 214 -28.63 -7.02 -1.20
CA LEU A 214 -28.72 -8.44 -1.50
C LEU A 214 -28.54 -9.29 -0.23
N VAL A 215 -27.51 -9.01 0.57
CA VAL A 215 -27.30 -9.70 1.85
C VAL A 215 -28.48 -9.53 2.80
N ALA A 216 -29.05 -8.33 2.89
CA ALA A 216 -30.23 -8.08 3.74
C ALA A 216 -31.43 -8.92 3.27
N VAL A 217 -31.67 -8.99 1.98
CA VAL A 217 -32.75 -9.83 1.38
C VAL A 217 -32.51 -11.31 1.68
N LEU A 218 -31.29 -11.81 1.43
CA LEU A 218 -30.95 -13.22 1.67
C LEU A 218 -31.03 -13.60 3.16
N ARG A 219 -30.77 -12.66 4.08
CA ARG A 219 -30.98 -12.86 5.53
C ARG A 219 -32.45 -12.99 5.89
N VAL A 220 -33.33 -12.16 5.31
CA VAL A 220 -34.80 -12.25 5.52
C VAL A 220 -35.31 -13.62 5.08
N PHE A 221 -34.82 -14.16 3.97
CA PHE A 221 -35.20 -15.48 3.49
C PHE A 221 -34.44 -16.65 4.13
N HIS A 222 -33.59 -16.37 5.16
CA HIS A 222 -32.75 -17.38 5.84
C HIS A 222 -31.78 -18.14 4.92
N VAL A 223 -31.50 -17.63 3.73
CA VAL A 223 -30.53 -18.23 2.78
C VAL A 223 -29.08 -17.93 3.21
N TYR A 224 -28.87 -16.76 3.84
CA TYR A 224 -27.57 -16.34 4.35
C TYR A 224 -27.62 -16.25 5.87
N THR A 225 -26.96 -17.21 6.54
CA THR A 225 -27.06 -17.40 8.01
C THR A 225 -25.75 -17.11 8.75
N VAL A 226 -24.77 -16.43 8.12
CA VAL A 226 -23.50 -16.12 8.79
C VAL A 226 -23.76 -15.30 10.06
N PRO A 227 -23.26 -15.74 11.22
CA PRO A 227 -23.46 -15.05 12.48
C PRO A 227 -22.92 -13.61 12.39
N LEU A 228 -23.71 -12.69 12.92
CA LEU A 228 -23.30 -11.30 13.00
C LEU A 228 -22.17 -11.18 14.05
N ALA A 229 -21.01 -10.64 13.66
CA ALA A 229 -19.92 -10.40 14.57
C ALA A 229 -20.39 -9.58 15.79
N PRO A 230 -19.89 -9.87 17.01
CA PRO A 230 -20.21 -9.07 18.18
C PRO A 230 -19.79 -7.62 17.95
N VAL A 231 -20.70 -6.68 18.20
CA VAL A 231 -20.46 -5.25 18.00
C VAL A 231 -20.00 -4.66 19.34
N ALA A 232 -18.84 -4.00 19.32
CA ALA A 232 -18.47 -3.11 20.39
C ALA A 232 -19.54 -2.00 20.52
N ARG A 233 -19.92 -1.67 21.76
CA ARG A 233 -20.87 -0.56 21.97
C ARG A 233 -20.25 0.72 21.44
N PRO A 234 -21.00 1.53 20.67
CA PRO A 234 -20.53 2.87 20.29
C PRO A 234 -20.12 3.66 21.52
N GLY A 235 -19.05 4.40 21.42
CA GLY A 235 -18.49 5.21 22.49
C GLY A 235 -17.42 6.14 21.93
N LEU A 236 -16.98 7.10 22.73
CA LEU A 236 -15.87 7.96 22.35
C LEU A 236 -14.55 7.31 22.78
N PHE A 237 -13.74 6.94 21.80
CA PHE A 237 -12.43 6.35 22.00
C PHE A 237 -11.36 7.37 21.59
N LEU A 238 -10.54 7.75 22.57
CA LEU A 238 -9.48 8.72 22.35
C LEU A 238 -8.15 8.02 22.01
N PRO A 239 -7.28 8.63 21.19
CA PRO A 239 -5.98 8.09 20.87
C PRO A 239 -5.11 7.99 22.12
N GLN A 240 -4.34 6.92 22.21
CA GLN A 240 -3.46 6.66 23.35
C GLN A 240 -2.03 6.47 22.84
N ALA A 241 -1.10 7.17 23.46
CA ALA A 241 0.31 7.08 23.11
C ALA A 241 0.87 5.67 23.37
N VAL A 242 1.77 5.25 22.50
CA VAL A 242 2.49 3.99 22.59
C VAL A 242 3.96 4.27 22.92
N ASN A 243 4.56 3.46 23.79
CA ASN A 243 5.99 3.52 24.04
C ASN A 243 6.79 2.96 22.87
N VAL A 244 6.94 3.76 21.82
CA VAL A 244 7.67 3.36 20.60
C VAL A 244 9.17 3.18 20.81
N LEU A 245 9.77 3.82 21.84
CA LEU A 245 11.20 3.65 22.14
C LEU A 245 11.51 2.22 22.61
N GLY A 246 10.59 1.62 23.40
CA GLY A 246 10.70 0.22 23.79
C GLY A 246 10.62 -0.72 22.59
N LEU A 247 9.89 -0.32 21.53
CA LEU A 247 9.76 -1.11 20.31
C LEU A 247 11.07 -1.14 19.50
N LEU A 248 11.83 -0.06 19.46
CA LEU A 248 13.12 0.02 18.74
C LEU A 248 14.19 -0.91 19.32
N GLY A 249 14.09 -1.28 20.60
CA GLY A 249 14.98 -2.22 21.27
C GLY A 249 14.77 -3.68 20.89
N GLN A 250 13.69 -4.03 20.23
CA GLN A 250 13.33 -5.42 19.88
C GLN A 250 14.10 -5.88 18.63
N ARG A 251 15.20 -6.61 18.83
CA ARG A 251 16.07 -7.09 17.74
C ARG A 251 15.35 -7.95 16.71
N ALA A 252 14.37 -8.75 17.10
CA ALA A 252 13.62 -9.64 16.22
C ALA A 252 12.87 -8.88 15.09
N TRP A 253 12.47 -7.63 15.32
CA TRP A 253 11.68 -6.88 14.33
C TRP A 253 12.54 -6.23 13.23
N TRP A 254 13.84 -6.08 13.46
CA TRP A 254 14.76 -5.56 12.45
C TRP A 254 14.88 -6.48 11.22
N GLY A 255 14.52 -7.78 11.35
CA GLY A 255 14.39 -8.68 10.20
C GLY A 255 13.35 -8.22 9.17
N TYR A 256 12.32 -7.49 9.58
CA TYR A 256 11.30 -6.97 8.68
C TYR A 256 11.69 -5.69 7.93
N VAL A 257 12.88 -5.15 8.16
CA VAL A 257 13.42 -3.99 7.41
C VAL A 257 13.44 -4.26 5.91
N THR A 258 13.62 -5.52 5.49
CA THR A 258 13.56 -5.96 4.08
C THR A 258 12.20 -5.76 3.42
N VAL A 259 11.13 -5.69 4.19
CA VAL A 259 9.76 -5.35 3.76
C VAL A 259 9.51 -3.85 3.93
N ILE A 260 9.86 -3.31 5.09
CA ILE A 260 9.52 -1.94 5.48
C ILE A 260 10.24 -0.90 4.61
N LEU A 261 11.55 -1.06 4.44
CA LEU A 261 12.39 -0.06 3.75
C LEU A 261 12.00 0.12 2.26
N PRO A 262 11.86 -0.96 1.46
CA PRO A 262 11.43 -0.83 0.08
C PRO A 262 10.04 -0.24 -0.05
N LEU A 263 9.11 -0.70 0.79
CA LEU A 263 7.71 -0.26 0.72
C LEU A 263 7.57 1.22 1.09
N ALA A 264 8.24 1.68 2.14
CA ALA A 264 8.27 3.09 2.53
C ALA A 264 8.96 3.97 1.48
N GLY A 265 10.03 3.46 0.85
CA GLY A 265 10.70 4.11 -0.27
C GLY A 265 9.78 4.25 -1.49
N LEU A 266 9.09 3.17 -1.86
CA LEU A 266 8.13 3.16 -2.97
C LEU A 266 6.95 4.10 -2.71
N ASP A 267 6.43 4.15 -1.48
CA ASP A 267 5.37 5.09 -1.10
C ASP A 267 5.82 6.54 -1.22
N THR A 268 7.04 6.85 -0.76
CA THR A 268 7.60 8.20 -0.90
C THR A 268 7.78 8.60 -2.37
N LEU A 269 8.20 7.65 -3.21
CA LEU A 269 8.32 7.87 -4.66
C LEU A 269 6.94 8.06 -5.32
N ALA A 270 5.95 7.25 -4.96
CA ALA A 270 4.58 7.39 -5.43
C ALA A 270 4.02 8.77 -5.05
N SER A 271 4.23 9.20 -3.81
CA SER A 271 3.84 10.52 -3.32
C SER A 271 4.52 11.66 -4.11
N LEU A 272 5.82 11.50 -4.46
CA LEU A 272 6.52 12.47 -5.32
C LEU A 272 5.92 12.52 -6.71
N MET A 273 5.60 11.38 -7.33
CA MET A 273 4.96 11.32 -8.65
C MET A 273 3.55 11.93 -8.64
N ILE A 274 2.80 11.75 -7.55
CA ILE A 274 1.49 12.39 -7.36
C ILE A 274 1.65 13.91 -7.32
N LEU A 275 2.62 14.43 -6.57
CA LEU A 275 2.89 15.88 -6.53
C LEU A 275 3.27 16.45 -7.91
N GLU A 276 4.03 15.70 -8.72
CA GLU A 276 4.34 16.12 -10.09
C GLU A 276 3.10 16.11 -10.99
N SER A 277 2.21 15.11 -10.85
CA SER A 277 0.93 15.09 -11.55
C SER A 277 0.07 16.29 -11.17
N ILE A 278 -0.01 16.63 -9.89
CA ILE A 278 -0.75 17.79 -9.38
C ILE A 278 -0.18 19.09 -9.94
N LYS A 279 1.15 19.19 -10.06
CA LYS A 279 1.80 20.34 -10.71
C LYS A 279 1.40 20.49 -12.18
N CYS A 280 1.26 19.40 -12.92
CA CYS A 280 0.77 19.42 -14.30
C CYS A 280 -0.68 19.94 -14.40
N GLU A 281 -1.48 19.79 -13.35
CA GLU A 281 -2.83 20.33 -13.23
C GLU A 281 -2.87 21.81 -12.80
N GLY A 282 -1.70 22.44 -12.65
CA GLY A 282 -1.53 23.85 -12.36
C GLY A 282 -1.44 24.22 -10.87
N ASP A 283 -1.41 23.26 -9.95
CA ASP A 283 -1.23 23.50 -8.51
C ASP A 283 0.20 23.11 -8.08
N ASP A 284 1.13 24.08 -8.07
CA ASP A 284 2.56 23.84 -7.78
C ASP A 284 2.84 23.88 -6.27
N TYR A 285 2.63 22.76 -5.62
CA TYR A 285 2.92 22.59 -4.20
C TYR A 285 4.42 22.39 -3.92
N ALA A 286 4.89 22.97 -2.83
CA ALA A 286 6.24 22.73 -2.37
C ALA A 286 6.46 21.25 -2.00
N THR A 287 7.30 20.54 -2.73
CA THR A 287 7.51 19.09 -2.62
C THR A 287 7.93 18.65 -1.22
N ARG A 288 8.97 19.31 -0.65
CA ARG A 288 9.51 18.92 0.67
C ARG A 288 8.48 19.01 1.80
N PRO A 289 7.76 20.13 2.03
CA PRO A 289 6.75 20.20 3.07
C PRO A 289 5.64 19.15 2.90
N SER A 290 5.25 18.86 1.66
CA SER A 290 4.20 17.87 1.36
C SER A 290 4.68 16.45 1.72
N LEU A 291 5.90 16.06 1.33
CA LEU A 291 6.46 14.76 1.69
C LEU A 291 6.78 14.64 3.20
N LEU A 292 7.25 15.74 3.83
CA LEU A 292 7.47 15.77 5.28
C LEU A 292 6.16 15.55 6.05
N MET A 293 5.05 16.13 5.58
CA MET A 293 3.75 15.88 6.21
C MET A 293 3.33 14.42 6.06
N ASN A 294 3.57 13.78 4.90
CA ASN A 294 3.28 12.37 4.71
C ASN A 294 4.04 11.50 5.74
N GLY A 295 5.36 11.68 5.84
CA GLY A 295 6.17 10.96 6.83
C GLY A 295 5.79 11.27 8.29
N SER A 296 5.56 12.55 8.61
CA SER A 296 5.13 12.97 9.96
C SER A 296 3.76 12.42 10.34
N GLY A 297 2.82 12.35 9.38
CA GLY A 297 1.51 11.74 9.57
C GLY A 297 1.63 10.26 9.90
N THR A 298 2.51 9.54 9.22
CA THR A 298 2.82 8.13 9.49
C THR A 298 3.47 7.94 10.86
N ILE A 299 4.43 8.79 11.24
CA ILE A 299 5.04 8.75 12.59
C ILE A 299 3.95 9.01 13.65
N LEU A 300 3.11 10.00 13.44
CA LEU A 300 2.01 10.33 14.36
C LEU A 300 1.04 9.16 14.52
N ALA A 301 0.69 8.47 13.41
CA ALA A 301 -0.12 7.25 13.44
C ALA A 301 0.52 6.19 14.34
N ALA A 302 1.82 5.91 14.15
CA ALA A 302 2.56 4.91 14.94
C ALA A 302 2.65 5.29 16.42
N LEU A 303 2.94 6.56 16.75
CA LEU A 303 2.99 7.07 18.13
C LEU A 303 1.64 6.90 18.85
N LEU A 304 0.54 6.90 18.11
CA LEU A 304 -0.81 6.73 18.62
C LEU A 304 -1.37 5.31 18.41
N GLY A 305 -0.50 4.35 18.07
CA GLY A 305 -0.83 2.92 18.05
C GLY A 305 -1.43 2.40 16.75
N SER A 306 -1.44 3.19 15.68
CA SER A 306 -1.80 2.68 14.36
C SER A 306 -0.60 1.99 13.67
N PRO A 307 -0.73 0.72 13.26
CA PRO A 307 0.30 0.04 12.50
C PRO A 307 0.30 0.41 11.00
N PHE A 308 -0.55 1.35 10.57
CA PHE A 308 -0.78 1.64 9.16
C PHE A 308 -0.29 3.04 8.76
N PRO A 309 0.65 3.13 7.80
CA PRO A 309 1.13 4.38 7.25
C PRO A 309 0.06 5.17 6.50
N THR A 310 0.31 6.47 6.38
CA THR A 310 -0.48 7.39 5.55
C THR A 310 0.23 7.69 4.24
N THR A 311 -0.51 8.14 3.22
CA THR A 311 0.01 8.47 1.89
C THR A 311 -0.82 9.54 1.18
N LEU A 312 -0.27 10.13 0.13
CA LEU A 312 -1.01 10.96 -0.82
C LEU A 312 -1.84 10.07 -1.74
N TYR A 313 -3.04 10.53 -2.11
CA TYR A 313 -3.92 9.82 -3.01
C TYR A 313 -3.87 10.40 -4.43
N LEU A 314 -4.11 9.53 -5.41
CA LEU A 314 -4.42 9.94 -6.77
C LEU A 314 -5.83 10.55 -6.84
N GLY A 315 -6.11 11.30 -7.93
CA GLY A 315 -7.46 11.82 -8.17
C GLY A 315 -7.59 13.33 -7.99
N HIS A 316 -6.51 14.06 -7.70
CA HIS A 316 -6.51 15.52 -7.59
C HIS A 316 -7.18 16.21 -8.79
N ALA A 317 -6.84 15.80 -10.03
CA ALA A 317 -7.43 16.33 -11.25
C ALA A 317 -8.97 16.22 -11.27
N ALA A 318 -9.49 15.06 -10.83
CA ALA A 318 -10.93 14.83 -10.76
C ALA A 318 -11.60 15.70 -9.68
N HIS A 319 -11.00 15.84 -8.51
CA HIS A 319 -11.49 16.74 -7.46
C HIS A 319 -11.49 18.19 -7.92
N LYS A 320 -10.42 18.63 -8.59
CA LYS A 320 -10.30 19.98 -9.15
C LYS A 320 -11.36 20.27 -10.21
N ALA A 321 -11.56 19.33 -11.14
CA ALA A 321 -12.57 19.42 -12.19
C ALA A 321 -14.01 19.49 -11.65
N ASN A 322 -14.28 18.82 -10.52
CA ASN A 322 -15.56 18.85 -9.81
C ASN A 322 -15.75 20.13 -8.96
N GLY A 323 -14.78 21.05 -8.96
CA GLY A 323 -14.85 22.30 -8.21
C GLY A 323 -14.50 22.18 -6.72
N ALA A 324 -13.95 21.06 -6.28
CA ALA A 324 -13.43 20.92 -4.92
C ALA A 324 -12.20 21.83 -4.70
N ARG A 325 -12.03 22.36 -3.48
CA ARG A 325 -10.95 23.28 -3.12
C ARG A 325 -10.21 22.81 -1.86
N ALA A 326 -10.32 23.51 -0.76
CA ALA A 326 -9.72 23.12 0.52
C ALA A 326 -10.72 22.39 1.43
N GLY A 327 -12.00 22.72 1.32
CA GLY A 327 -13.05 22.27 2.22
C GLY A 327 -13.28 20.76 2.20
N TYR A 328 -13.15 20.11 1.04
CA TYR A 328 -13.36 18.66 0.93
C TYR A 328 -12.35 17.85 1.76
N SER A 329 -11.11 18.30 1.81
CA SER A 329 -10.07 17.66 2.62
C SER A 329 -10.37 17.81 4.11
N VAL A 330 -10.80 18.99 4.57
CA VAL A 330 -11.24 19.20 5.96
C VAL A 330 -12.41 18.28 6.32
N LEU A 331 -13.44 18.22 5.47
CA LEU A 331 -14.58 17.32 5.67
C LEU A 331 -14.15 15.86 5.77
N ASN A 332 -13.29 15.41 4.86
CA ASN A 332 -12.78 14.05 4.88
C ASN A 332 -12.04 13.74 6.19
N GLY A 333 -11.16 14.63 6.62
CA GLY A 333 -10.42 14.46 7.88
C GLY A 333 -11.35 14.37 9.09
N VAL A 334 -12.33 15.29 9.18
CA VAL A 334 -13.27 15.33 10.31
C VAL A 334 -14.19 14.12 10.34
N VAL A 335 -14.79 13.75 9.20
CA VAL A 335 -15.72 12.61 9.13
C VAL A 335 -14.99 11.29 9.39
N THR A 336 -13.81 11.10 8.79
CA THR A 336 -12.97 9.91 9.04
C THR A 336 -12.58 9.83 10.52
N ALA A 337 -12.16 10.94 11.13
CA ALA A 337 -11.82 10.97 12.56
C ALA A 337 -13.04 10.66 13.44
N ALA A 338 -14.20 11.23 13.13
CA ALA A 338 -15.43 10.93 13.85
C ALA A 338 -15.80 9.43 13.77
N LEU A 339 -15.75 8.83 12.58
CA LEU A 339 -16.02 7.40 12.42
C LEU A 339 -15.03 6.52 13.17
N CYS A 340 -13.75 6.84 13.11
CA CYS A 340 -12.71 6.08 13.80
C CYS A 340 -12.78 6.20 15.33
N CYS A 341 -13.19 7.36 15.87
CA CYS A 341 -13.25 7.58 17.31
C CYS A 341 -14.58 7.17 17.96
N THR A 342 -15.65 6.95 17.18
CA THR A 342 -16.99 6.64 17.73
C THR A 342 -17.31 5.15 17.82
N GLY A 343 -16.44 4.28 17.29
CA GLY A 343 -16.68 2.83 17.29
C GLY A 343 -17.84 2.38 16.41
N VAL A 344 -18.26 3.20 15.46
CA VAL A 344 -19.37 2.90 14.54
C VAL A 344 -18.93 1.92 13.41
N LEU A 345 -17.65 1.88 13.05
CA LEU A 345 -17.15 1.04 11.95
C LEU A 345 -17.50 -0.46 12.06
N PRO A 346 -17.43 -1.13 13.23
CA PRO A 346 -17.89 -2.51 13.35
C PRO A 346 -19.38 -2.69 13.07
N ILE A 347 -20.21 -1.67 13.35
CA ILE A 347 -21.63 -1.69 13.01
C ILE A 347 -21.82 -1.66 11.50
N VAL A 348 -21.01 -0.85 10.81
CA VAL A 348 -21.02 -0.80 9.34
C VAL A 348 -20.63 -2.15 8.74
N LEU A 349 -19.58 -2.81 9.26
CA LEU A 349 -19.19 -4.17 8.84
C LEU A 349 -20.25 -5.23 9.10
N ARG A 350 -21.11 -5.02 10.10
CA ARG A 350 -22.26 -5.89 10.35
C ARG A 350 -23.31 -5.79 9.24
N VAL A 351 -23.49 -4.59 8.68
CA VAL A 351 -24.40 -4.33 7.56
C VAL A 351 -23.77 -4.69 6.23
N ILE A 352 -22.48 -4.38 6.08
CA ILE A 352 -21.69 -4.61 4.87
C ILE A 352 -20.63 -5.67 5.20
N PRO A 353 -20.89 -6.96 4.96
CA PRO A 353 -19.88 -8.00 5.14
C PRO A 353 -18.63 -7.73 4.28
N LEU A 354 -17.47 -8.19 4.75
CA LEU A 354 -16.20 -8.01 4.05
C LEU A 354 -16.25 -8.60 2.63
N GLU A 355 -16.97 -9.69 2.46
CA GLU A 355 -17.17 -10.37 1.18
C GLU A 355 -17.88 -9.49 0.13
N VAL A 356 -18.76 -8.59 0.57
CA VAL A 356 -19.41 -7.59 -0.29
C VAL A 356 -18.46 -6.44 -0.66
N ALA A 357 -17.52 -6.10 0.21
CA ALA A 357 -16.51 -5.08 -0.04
C ALA A 357 -15.29 -5.63 -0.81
N ALA A 358 -15.01 -6.93 -0.71
CA ALA A 358 -13.88 -7.59 -1.36
C ALA A 358 -13.74 -7.32 -2.87
N PRO A 359 -14.81 -7.27 -3.68
CA PRO A 359 -14.73 -6.92 -5.09
C PRO A 359 -14.08 -5.56 -5.37
N VAL A 360 -14.27 -4.58 -4.49
CA VAL A 360 -13.65 -3.24 -4.63
C VAL A 360 -12.14 -3.35 -4.48
N ILE A 361 -11.67 -4.18 -3.55
CA ILE A 361 -10.24 -4.42 -3.32
C ILE A 361 -9.63 -5.13 -4.53
N VAL A 362 -10.29 -6.15 -5.05
CA VAL A 362 -9.87 -6.86 -6.27
C VAL A 362 -9.76 -5.87 -7.44
N TRP A 363 -10.74 -4.98 -7.60
CA TRP A 363 -10.70 -3.96 -8.64
C TRP A 363 -9.48 -3.03 -8.50
N PHE A 364 -9.20 -2.51 -7.31
CA PHE A 364 -8.02 -1.67 -7.07
C PHE A 364 -6.73 -2.43 -7.35
N GLY A 365 -6.65 -3.70 -6.98
CA GLY A 365 -5.51 -4.55 -7.32
C GLY A 365 -5.31 -4.66 -8.83
N LEU A 366 -6.37 -4.95 -9.59
CA LEU A 366 -6.33 -5.05 -11.05
C LEU A 366 -5.92 -3.71 -11.72
N VAL A 367 -6.46 -2.59 -11.23
CA VAL A 367 -6.11 -1.25 -11.72
C VAL A 367 -4.63 -0.96 -11.51
N THR A 368 -4.08 -1.28 -10.32
CA THR A 368 -2.66 -1.07 -10.02
C THR A 368 -1.76 -1.90 -10.95
N VAL A 369 -2.13 -3.16 -11.20
CA VAL A 369 -1.41 -4.01 -12.16
C VAL A 369 -1.50 -3.42 -13.58
N GLY A 370 -2.71 -3.03 -14.01
CA GLY A 370 -2.94 -2.42 -15.32
C GLY A 370 -2.13 -1.14 -15.52
N GLN A 371 -2.07 -0.27 -14.50
CA GLN A 371 -1.27 0.96 -14.52
C GLN A 371 0.23 0.67 -14.66
N ALA A 372 0.76 -0.33 -13.94
CA ALA A 372 2.17 -0.70 -14.05
C ALA A 372 2.59 -1.07 -15.49
N PHE A 373 1.70 -1.73 -16.23
CA PHE A 373 1.94 -2.03 -17.66
C PHE A 373 1.67 -0.84 -18.59
N ALA A 374 0.65 -0.02 -18.28
CA ALA A 374 0.27 1.11 -19.12
C ALA A 374 1.27 2.27 -19.07
N GLU A 375 1.92 2.47 -17.91
CA GLU A 375 2.82 3.59 -17.67
C GLU A 375 4.27 3.36 -18.09
N VAL A 376 4.62 2.16 -18.56
CA VAL A 376 5.95 1.82 -19.05
C VAL A 376 5.93 1.65 -20.58
N PRO A 377 7.07 1.85 -21.27
CA PRO A 377 7.18 1.51 -22.68
C PRO A 377 6.86 0.02 -22.93
N LYS A 378 6.19 -0.30 -24.03
CA LYS A 378 5.82 -1.69 -24.38
C LYS A 378 7.01 -2.66 -24.35
N THR A 379 8.21 -2.17 -24.70
CA THR A 379 9.47 -2.94 -24.64
C THR A 379 9.87 -3.36 -23.23
N GLU A 380 9.40 -2.66 -22.21
CA GLU A 380 9.70 -2.94 -20.79
C GLU A 380 8.60 -3.73 -20.09
N ALA A 381 7.50 -4.05 -20.76
CA ALA A 381 6.41 -4.84 -20.20
C ALA A 381 6.90 -6.20 -19.65
N LEU A 382 7.89 -6.81 -20.31
CA LEU A 382 8.52 -8.05 -19.85
C LEU A 382 9.23 -7.86 -18.49
N ALA A 383 9.84 -6.70 -18.26
CA ALA A 383 10.48 -6.40 -16.97
C ALA A 383 9.44 -6.26 -15.86
N VAL A 384 8.29 -5.63 -16.12
CA VAL A 384 7.18 -5.57 -15.16
C VAL A 384 6.65 -6.96 -14.85
N ALA A 385 6.43 -7.81 -15.88
CA ALA A 385 5.96 -9.18 -15.70
C ALA A 385 6.92 -10.01 -14.84
N LEU A 386 8.24 -9.91 -15.08
CA LEU A 386 9.26 -10.55 -14.24
C LEU A 386 9.19 -10.06 -12.79
N GLY A 387 8.98 -8.77 -12.59
CA GLY A 387 8.88 -8.17 -11.25
C GLY A 387 7.65 -8.60 -10.44
N LEU A 388 6.63 -9.23 -11.05
CA LEU A 388 5.49 -9.79 -10.31
C LEU A 388 5.85 -11.09 -9.58
N LEU A 389 6.79 -11.87 -10.11
CA LEU A 389 7.09 -13.23 -9.66
C LEU A 389 7.53 -13.32 -8.19
N PRO A 390 8.41 -12.45 -7.66
CA PRO A 390 8.82 -12.52 -6.26
C PRO A 390 7.67 -12.35 -5.27
N ALA A 391 6.73 -11.44 -5.55
CA ALA A 391 5.56 -11.24 -4.70
C ALA A 391 4.60 -12.44 -4.73
N LEU A 392 4.42 -13.07 -5.90
CA LEU A 392 3.65 -14.29 -6.05
C LEU A 392 4.30 -15.46 -5.30
N ALA A 393 5.63 -15.59 -5.36
CA ALA A 393 6.37 -16.60 -4.63
C ALA A 393 6.22 -16.42 -3.11
N GLN A 394 6.32 -15.20 -2.62
CA GLN A 394 6.11 -14.91 -1.20
C GLN A 394 4.68 -15.19 -0.74
N TRP A 395 3.68 -14.82 -1.55
CA TRP A 395 2.29 -15.14 -1.28
C TRP A 395 2.06 -16.66 -1.22
N ALA A 396 2.58 -17.41 -2.19
CA ALA A 396 2.47 -18.87 -2.21
C ALA A 396 3.16 -19.52 -1.00
N THR A 397 4.33 -19.01 -0.57
CA THR A 397 5.00 -19.45 0.65
C THR A 397 4.12 -19.19 1.88
N THR A 398 3.53 -18.01 2.00
CA THR A 398 2.64 -17.65 3.12
C THR A 398 1.38 -18.54 3.14
N LEU A 399 0.81 -18.84 1.97
CA LEU A 399 -0.34 -19.72 1.84
C LEU A 399 0.02 -21.16 2.28
N ALA A 400 1.14 -21.69 1.79
CA ALA A 400 1.62 -23.02 2.14
C ALA A 400 1.90 -23.15 3.65
N ASP A 401 2.55 -22.15 4.26
CA ASP A 401 2.80 -22.15 5.72
C ASP A 401 1.48 -22.10 6.50
N THR A 402 0.52 -21.28 6.06
CA THR A 402 -0.80 -21.19 6.70
C THR A 402 -1.57 -22.52 6.62
N ILE A 403 -1.53 -23.20 5.47
CA ILE A 403 -2.16 -24.52 5.28
C ILE A 403 -1.49 -25.56 6.19
N ALA A 404 -0.15 -25.60 6.20
CA ALA A 404 0.59 -26.54 7.05
C ALA A 404 0.24 -26.38 8.53
N ARG A 405 0.22 -25.14 9.05
CA ARG A 405 -0.14 -24.83 10.43
C ARG A 405 -1.57 -25.24 10.78
N LYS A 406 -2.53 -24.94 9.90
CA LYS A 406 -3.93 -25.36 10.11
C LYS A 406 -4.11 -26.88 10.07
N ALA A 407 -3.23 -27.59 9.36
CA ALA A 407 -3.16 -29.05 9.37
C ALA A 407 -2.37 -29.62 10.57
N GLY A 408 -1.95 -28.79 11.54
CA GLY A 408 -1.21 -29.21 12.72
C GLY A 408 0.26 -29.59 12.45
N THR A 409 0.84 -29.10 11.36
CA THR A 409 2.24 -29.33 10.95
C THR A 409 2.94 -28.01 10.61
N SER A 410 4.17 -28.06 10.09
CA SER A 410 4.90 -26.89 9.63
C SER A 410 5.61 -27.17 8.31
N LEU A 411 5.96 -26.13 7.57
CA LEU A 411 6.78 -26.27 6.35
C LEU A 411 8.12 -26.94 6.66
N TYR A 412 8.70 -26.69 7.83
CA TYR A 412 9.92 -27.35 8.32
C TYR A 412 9.76 -28.87 8.37
N ALA A 413 8.65 -29.35 8.92
CA ALA A 413 8.38 -30.79 9.05
C ALA A 413 7.99 -31.44 7.70
N LEU A 414 7.44 -30.67 6.77
CA LEU A 414 7.03 -31.13 5.45
C LEU A 414 8.16 -31.10 4.43
N ALA A 415 9.07 -30.14 4.49
CA ALA A 415 10.14 -29.94 3.51
C ALA A 415 10.94 -31.22 3.19
N PRO A 416 11.39 -32.03 4.18
CA PRO A 416 12.11 -33.27 3.90
C PRO A 416 11.27 -34.34 3.19
N LYS A 417 9.92 -34.22 3.25
CA LYS A 417 8.98 -35.19 2.68
C LYS A 417 8.53 -34.81 1.26
N MET A 418 8.74 -33.56 0.87
CA MET A 418 8.26 -33.03 -0.42
C MET A 418 9.18 -33.38 -1.59
N GLY A 419 10.41 -33.85 -1.31
CA GLY A 419 11.38 -34.15 -2.38
C GLY A 419 11.72 -32.94 -3.24
N ASP A 420 12.34 -33.21 -4.39
CA ASP A 420 12.76 -32.16 -5.34
C ASP A 420 11.62 -31.70 -6.28
N ASP A 421 10.49 -32.40 -6.29
CA ASP A 421 9.38 -32.16 -7.23
C ASP A 421 8.73 -30.78 -7.09
N LEU A 422 8.77 -30.20 -5.90
CA LEU A 422 8.08 -28.93 -5.59
C LEU A 422 8.97 -27.69 -5.61
N ALA A 423 10.29 -27.84 -5.80
CA ALA A 423 11.27 -26.74 -5.73
C ALA A 423 11.00 -25.73 -4.59
N LEU A 424 10.60 -26.25 -3.40
CA LEU A 424 10.19 -25.44 -2.23
C LEU A 424 11.27 -24.44 -1.82
N GLY A 425 12.55 -24.86 -1.87
CA GLY A 425 13.68 -23.98 -1.59
C GLY A 425 13.75 -22.77 -2.52
N GLY A 426 13.52 -22.98 -3.81
CA GLY A 426 13.48 -21.93 -4.82
C GLY A 426 12.29 -20.98 -4.63
N LEU A 427 11.11 -21.53 -4.29
CA LEU A 427 9.91 -20.75 -3.97
C LEU A 427 10.16 -19.80 -2.80
N ILE A 428 10.71 -20.31 -1.70
CA ILE A 428 11.00 -19.52 -0.50
C ILE A 428 12.09 -18.49 -0.79
N ALA A 429 13.20 -18.90 -1.44
CA ALA A 429 14.31 -18.00 -1.76
C ALA A 429 13.87 -16.83 -2.66
N LEU A 430 13.02 -17.09 -3.67
CA LEU A 430 12.48 -16.04 -4.55
C LEU A 430 11.55 -15.09 -3.79
N GLY A 431 10.79 -15.60 -2.81
CA GLY A 431 9.90 -14.82 -1.97
C GLY A 431 10.61 -13.96 -0.94
N GLN A 432 11.82 -14.35 -0.50
CA GLN A 432 12.55 -13.59 0.52
C GLN A 432 13.08 -12.27 -0.03
N GLY A 433 12.70 -11.17 0.65
CA GLY A 433 12.97 -9.82 0.19
C GLY A 433 12.25 -9.48 -1.11
N SER A 434 11.05 -10.03 -1.33
CA SER A 434 10.31 -10.01 -2.60
C SER A 434 10.18 -8.62 -3.23
N LEU A 435 9.94 -7.56 -2.43
CA LEU A 435 9.81 -6.19 -2.94
C LEU A 435 11.12 -5.66 -3.52
N LEU A 436 12.24 -5.91 -2.81
CA LEU A 436 13.58 -5.55 -3.31
C LEU A 436 13.95 -6.38 -4.52
N THR A 437 13.75 -7.70 -4.46
CA THR A 437 14.02 -8.62 -5.58
C THR A 437 13.24 -8.21 -6.82
N SER A 438 11.95 -7.91 -6.68
CA SER A 438 11.10 -7.39 -7.76
C SER A 438 11.67 -6.11 -8.38
N MET A 439 12.00 -5.12 -7.54
CA MET A 439 12.55 -3.84 -8.00
C MET A 439 13.88 -4.02 -8.75
N LEU A 440 14.79 -4.79 -8.16
CA LEU A 440 16.14 -4.99 -8.71
C LEU A 440 16.12 -5.80 -10.01
N TRP A 441 15.38 -6.90 -10.07
CA TRP A 441 15.19 -7.70 -11.27
C TRP A 441 14.55 -6.88 -12.40
N CYS A 442 13.51 -6.12 -12.07
CA CYS A 442 12.82 -5.27 -13.03
C CYS A 442 13.74 -4.16 -13.56
N ALA A 443 14.51 -3.50 -12.65
CA ALA A 443 15.51 -2.49 -13.07
C ALA A 443 16.57 -3.08 -14.00
N ALA A 444 17.14 -4.23 -13.64
CA ALA A 444 18.15 -4.90 -14.44
C ALA A 444 17.61 -5.23 -15.84
N LEU A 445 16.43 -5.88 -15.93
CA LEU A 445 15.88 -6.28 -17.22
C LEU A 445 15.43 -5.07 -18.06
N ALA A 446 14.83 -4.05 -17.48
CA ALA A 446 14.47 -2.82 -18.20
C ALA A 446 15.70 -2.13 -18.81
N LEU A 447 16.82 -2.09 -18.08
CA LEU A 447 18.07 -1.53 -18.59
C LEU A 447 18.76 -2.41 -19.63
N ILE A 448 18.66 -3.74 -19.52
CA ILE A 448 19.14 -4.69 -20.55
C ILE A 448 18.37 -4.48 -21.85
N VAL A 449 17.04 -4.39 -21.78
CA VAL A 449 16.18 -4.13 -22.95
C VAL A 449 16.55 -2.80 -23.62
N ARG A 450 16.88 -1.79 -22.83
CA ARG A 450 17.38 -0.49 -23.33
C ARG A 450 18.85 -0.52 -23.79
N ARG A 451 19.51 -1.68 -23.80
CA ARG A 451 20.94 -1.87 -24.09
C ARG A 451 21.88 -1.04 -23.20
N ARG A 452 21.43 -0.64 -21.99
CA ARG A 452 22.25 0.08 -21.01
C ARG A 452 22.96 -0.89 -20.08
N PHE A 453 23.80 -1.78 -20.66
CA PHE A 453 24.41 -2.91 -19.96
C PHE A 453 25.23 -2.51 -18.73
N ALA A 454 25.99 -1.42 -18.78
CA ALA A 454 26.78 -0.96 -17.63
C ALA A 454 25.89 -0.57 -16.43
N ALA A 455 24.77 0.11 -16.69
CA ALA A 455 23.80 0.45 -15.63
C ALA A 455 23.09 -0.81 -15.12
N ALA A 456 22.73 -1.75 -15.99
CA ALA A 456 22.15 -3.04 -15.61
C ALA A 456 23.12 -3.85 -14.72
N ALA A 457 24.43 -3.87 -15.07
CA ALA A 457 25.46 -4.50 -14.24
C ALA A 457 25.52 -3.93 -12.83
N GLY A 458 25.33 -2.60 -12.66
CA GLY A 458 25.26 -1.98 -11.34
C GLY A 458 24.10 -2.51 -10.50
N TRP A 459 22.91 -2.68 -11.08
CA TRP A 459 21.75 -3.24 -10.38
C TRP A 459 21.93 -4.72 -10.04
N VAL A 460 22.50 -5.52 -10.97
CA VAL A 460 22.81 -6.94 -10.71
C VAL A 460 23.92 -7.07 -9.66
N GLY A 461 24.93 -6.16 -9.68
CA GLY A 461 25.94 -6.08 -8.62
C GLY A 461 25.36 -5.75 -7.26
N ALA A 462 24.36 -4.86 -7.21
CA ALA A 462 23.61 -4.60 -5.96
C ALA A 462 22.87 -5.86 -5.46
N MET A 463 22.29 -6.67 -6.36
CA MET A 463 21.70 -7.96 -5.99
C MET A 463 22.74 -8.92 -5.41
N ALA A 464 23.95 -8.97 -5.97
CA ALA A 464 25.04 -9.79 -5.43
C ALA A 464 25.39 -9.39 -3.99
N ILE A 465 25.52 -8.09 -3.72
CA ILE A 465 25.82 -7.54 -2.39
C ILE A 465 24.68 -7.85 -1.43
N LEU A 466 23.43 -7.57 -1.80
CA LEU A 466 22.28 -7.80 -0.94
C LEU A 466 22.06 -9.29 -0.63
N SER A 467 22.34 -10.19 -1.58
CA SER A 467 22.32 -11.64 -1.35
C SER A 467 23.46 -12.07 -0.41
N ALA A 468 24.65 -11.49 -0.56
CA ALA A 468 25.78 -11.78 0.34
C ALA A 468 25.48 -11.38 1.79
N PHE A 469 24.72 -10.31 2.02
CA PHE A 469 24.26 -9.90 3.35
C PHE A 469 22.97 -10.59 3.80
N GLY A 470 22.36 -11.44 2.95
CA GLY A 470 21.11 -12.14 3.27
C GLY A 470 19.86 -11.27 3.28
N VAL A 471 19.94 -10.05 2.72
CA VAL A 471 18.79 -9.15 2.61
C VAL A 471 17.75 -9.68 1.63
N ILE A 472 18.20 -10.39 0.59
CA ILE A 472 17.37 -11.13 -0.39
C ILE A 472 17.84 -12.57 -0.48
N HIS A 473 16.91 -13.49 -0.78
CA HIS A 473 17.12 -14.92 -1.03
C HIS A 473 17.57 -15.77 0.16
N ALA A 474 18.00 -15.19 1.28
CA ALA A 474 18.44 -15.93 2.45
C ALA A 474 17.29 -16.20 3.42
N TYR A 475 17.11 -17.47 3.78
CA TYR A 475 16.08 -17.90 4.72
C TYR A 475 16.56 -19.09 5.54
N SER A 476 15.92 -19.29 6.69
CA SER A 476 15.98 -20.53 7.44
C SER A 476 14.55 -21.06 7.65
N LEU A 477 14.41 -22.38 7.55
CA LEU A 477 13.18 -23.06 7.94
C LEU A 477 13.28 -23.42 9.42
N ALA A 478 12.36 -22.89 10.22
CA ALA A 478 12.22 -23.20 11.63
C ALA A 478 10.86 -23.86 11.89
N PRO A 479 10.67 -24.61 13.00
CA PRO A 479 9.37 -25.19 13.34
C PRO A 479 8.24 -24.16 13.41
N ASP A 480 8.57 -22.94 13.75
CA ASP A 480 7.67 -21.79 13.86
C ASP A 480 7.56 -20.95 12.58
N GLY A 481 8.22 -21.32 11.47
CA GLY A 481 8.05 -20.76 10.14
C GLY A 481 9.31 -20.50 9.36
N VAL A 482 9.14 -19.65 8.32
CA VAL A 482 10.25 -19.19 7.48
C VAL A 482 10.81 -17.90 8.07
N GLU A 483 12.11 -17.87 8.34
CA GLU A 483 12.82 -16.71 8.87
C GLU A 483 13.78 -16.11 7.87
N SER A 484 13.87 -14.78 7.83
CA SER A 484 14.90 -14.08 7.07
C SER A 484 16.24 -14.14 7.82
N VAL A 485 17.30 -14.54 7.13
CA VAL A 485 18.65 -14.66 7.70
C VAL A 485 19.49 -13.50 7.20
N ILE A 486 19.64 -12.45 8.02
CA ILE A 486 20.46 -11.28 7.68
C ILE A 486 21.84 -11.46 8.33
N GLN A 487 22.79 -11.98 7.56
CA GLN A 487 24.19 -12.14 7.96
C GLN A 487 25.09 -12.21 6.72
N TRP A 488 26.36 -11.94 6.90
CA TRP A 488 27.34 -12.12 5.82
C TRP A 488 27.46 -13.58 5.40
N GLY A 489 27.43 -13.84 4.10
CA GLY A 489 27.51 -15.19 3.55
C GLY A 489 26.24 -16.00 3.63
N ALA A 490 25.06 -15.39 3.86
CA ALA A 490 23.81 -16.10 4.05
C ALA A 490 23.23 -16.73 2.76
N ALA A 491 23.49 -16.16 1.58
CA ALA A 491 23.06 -16.69 0.29
C ALA A 491 24.20 -16.64 -0.74
N PRO A 492 25.27 -17.43 -0.56
CA PRO A 492 26.49 -17.32 -1.35
C PRO A 492 26.26 -17.73 -2.81
N GLU A 493 25.40 -18.70 -3.09
CA GLU A 493 25.10 -19.17 -4.44
C GLU A 493 24.45 -18.08 -5.29
N PHE A 494 23.55 -17.30 -4.72
CA PHE A 494 22.94 -16.15 -5.37
C PHE A 494 23.96 -15.02 -5.54
N ALA A 495 24.78 -14.75 -4.50
CA ALA A 495 25.73 -13.66 -4.52
C ALA A 495 26.78 -13.83 -5.64
N TRP A 496 27.41 -15.01 -5.75
CA TRP A 496 28.41 -15.24 -6.80
C TRP A 496 27.78 -15.32 -8.21
N SER A 497 26.55 -15.90 -8.34
CA SER A 497 25.83 -15.96 -9.61
C SER A 497 25.48 -14.56 -10.13
N TYR A 498 25.00 -13.67 -9.28
CA TYR A 498 24.75 -12.27 -9.65
C TYR A 498 26.05 -11.53 -9.93
N ALA A 499 27.13 -11.78 -9.20
CA ALA A 499 28.43 -11.17 -9.47
C ALA A 499 28.97 -11.58 -10.85
N ALA A 500 28.85 -12.87 -11.20
CA ALA A 500 29.20 -13.37 -12.54
C ALA A 500 28.33 -12.74 -13.64
N GLY A 501 26.99 -12.64 -13.40
CA GLY A 501 26.06 -11.96 -14.30
C GLY A 501 26.39 -10.49 -14.50
N ALA A 502 26.76 -9.77 -13.44
CA ALA A 502 27.21 -8.37 -13.55
C ALA A 502 28.50 -8.25 -14.38
N GLY A 503 29.46 -9.15 -14.19
CA GLY A 503 30.67 -9.23 -15.00
C GLY A 503 30.38 -9.46 -16.49
N PHE A 504 29.48 -10.38 -16.82
CA PHE A 504 29.03 -10.61 -18.18
C PHE A 504 28.37 -9.35 -18.79
N LEU A 505 27.51 -8.66 -18.06
CA LEU A 505 26.89 -7.42 -18.54
C LEU A 505 27.91 -6.30 -18.77
N LEU A 506 28.96 -6.20 -17.96
CA LEU A 506 30.06 -5.27 -18.20
C LEU A 506 30.85 -5.63 -19.49
N ALA A 507 31.08 -6.90 -19.75
CA ALA A 507 31.69 -7.34 -21.03
C ALA A 507 30.80 -6.96 -22.22
N CYS A 508 29.49 -7.18 -22.15
CA CYS A 508 28.53 -6.72 -23.16
C CYS A 508 28.57 -5.19 -23.36
N ALA A 509 28.73 -4.41 -22.29
CA ALA A 509 28.85 -2.95 -22.36
C ALA A 509 30.14 -2.54 -23.12
N GLY A 510 31.26 -3.23 -22.89
CA GLY A 510 32.52 -3.03 -23.61
C GLY A 510 32.38 -3.34 -25.10
N TYR A 511 31.80 -4.50 -25.45
CA TYR A 511 31.55 -4.92 -26.81
C TYR A 511 30.64 -3.95 -27.59
N SER A 512 29.51 -3.54 -26.96
CA SER A 512 28.58 -2.59 -27.58
C SER A 512 29.22 -1.23 -27.88
N LYS A 513 30.13 -0.75 -27.02
CA LYS A 513 30.88 0.50 -27.27
C LYS A 513 31.90 0.33 -28.41
N ALA A 514 32.51 -0.85 -28.56
CA ALA A 514 33.47 -1.13 -29.62
C ALA A 514 32.78 -1.19 -30.99
N THR A 515 31.60 -1.86 -31.07
CA THR A 515 30.83 -1.99 -32.32
C THR A 515 30.14 -0.71 -32.80
N MET A 516 29.87 0.25 -31.91
CA MET A 516 29.32 1.58 -32.29
C MET A 516 30.42 2.56 -32.77
N LYS A 517 31.70 2.24 -32.66
CA LYS A 517 32.82 3.06 -33.14
C LYS A 517 33.31 2.65 -34.53
N VAL A 518 32.78 1.58 -35.08
CA VAL A 518 32.97 1.12 -36.45
C VAL A 518 31.73 1.49 -37.27
#